data_2f48a8f00e916d282677ba635e169fbb
#
_entry.id   2f48a8f00e916d282677ba635e169fbb
#
_cell.length_a   1.000
_cell.length_b   1.000
_cell.length_c   1.000
_cell.angle_alpha   90.00
_cell.angle_beta   90.00
_cell.angle_gamma   90.00
#
_symmetry.space_group_name_H-M   'P 1'
#
loop_
_entity.id
_entity.type
_entity.pdbx_description
1 polymer ?
#
loop_
_entity_poly.entity_id
_entity_poly.type
_entity_poly.pdbx_seq_one_letter_code
_entity_poly.pdbx_strand_id
1 'polypeptide(L)'
;MYMLIWASDAPEFDKNSDREVCNFSERYQTCSIPDDDQLKNIVLNVQKHSHSRSCCMKDGSCRFSFSKTPCKQTIVDRGPLSESIELAAAVGLHRTSHIMKEVRLLLETYLTDDPENIPPLSVILERLAVTCEMYKWVVSATVDRPNRKLCLNRTTQETMINVYCPAVLKYWKANINIQFVLDAYACGVYITSYMWKGEKNPSDLLAHVVEEYTDSNVTEQLSKVGSCFFNHREVSA
;
A
#
# COMPACT_ATOMS: atom_id res chain seq x y z
N MET A 1 -10.18 8.70 10.41
CA MET A 1 -10.67 7.54 11.18
C MET A 1 -9.91 6.31 10.70
N TYR A 2 -9.40 5.48 11.60
CA TYR A 2 -8.77 4.18 11.31
C TYR A 2 -9.65 3.09 11.90
N MET A 3 -9.79 1.99 11.18
CA MET A 3 -10.66 0.89 11.59
C MET A 3 -9.99 -0.44 11.21
N LEU A 4 -9.95 -1.38 12.14
CA LEU A 4 -9.64 -2.77 11.86
C LEU A 4 -10.94 -3.54 11.68
N ILE A 5 -11.02 -4.30 10.61
CA ILE A 5 -12.18 -5.13 10.30
C ILE A 5 -11.73 -6.59 10.30
N TRP A 6 -12.37 -7.40 11.11
CA TRP A 6 -12.17 -8.86 11.12
C TRP A 6 -13.30 -9.49 10.32
N ALA A 7 -12.94 -10.27 9.32
CA ALA A 7 -13.87 -11.12 8.61
C ALA A 7 -13.64 -12.58 9.04
N SER A 8 -14.73 -13.29 9.33
CA SER A 8 -14.66 -14.68 9.83
C SER A 8 -14.09 -15.67 8.82
N ASP A 9 -14.17 -15.32 7.53
CA ASP A 9 -13.66 -16.11 6.41
C ASP A 9 -12.35 -15.57 5.83
N ALA A 10 -11.66 -14.67 6.55
CA ALA A 10 -10.40 -14.11 6.09
C ALA A 10 -9.30 -15.20 6.06
N PRO A 11 -8.61 -15.35 4.92
CA PRO A 11 -7.50 -16.28 4.82
C PRO A 11 -6.31 -15.80 5.65
N GLU A 12 -5.60 -16.74 6.25
CA GLU A 12 -4.30 -16.45 6.85
C GLU A 12 -3.24 -16.38 5.74
N PHE A 13 -2.58 -15.24 5.62
CA PHE A 13 -1.64 -14.99 4.52
C PHE A 13 -0.55 -16.06 4.38
N ASP A 14 -0.01 -16.55 5.50
CA ASP A 14 1.08 -17.53 5.50
C ASP A 14 0.61 -18.99 5.34
N LYS A 15 -0.68 -19.28 5.53
CA LYS A 15 -1.21 -20.64 5.48
C LYS A 15 -2.03 -20.94 4.23
N ASN A 16 -2.71 -19.94 3.71
CA ASN A 16 -3.60 -20.09 2.58
C ASN A 16 -2.85 -19.88 1.25
N SER A 17 -3.42 -20.41 0.19
CA SER A 17 -2.91 -20.25 -1.18
C SER A 17 -3.06 -18.80 -1.66
N ASP A 18 -2.22 -18.39 -2.62
CA ASP A 18 -2.32 -17.08 -3.26
C ASP A 18 -3.70 -16.83 -3.88
N ARG A 19 -4.30 -17.88 -4.44
CA ARG A 19 -5.63 -17.82 -5.03
C ARG A 19 -6.72 -17.48 -4.01
N GLU A 20 -6.65 -18.07 -2.81
CA GLU A 20 -7.60 -17.78 -1.72
C GLU A 20 -7.44 -16.34 -1.24
N VAL A 21 -6.20 -15.88 -1.05
CA VAL A 21 -5.89 -14.51 -0.65
C VAL A 21 -6.37 -13.51 -1.71
N CYS A 22 -6.10 -13.76 -3.00
CA CYS A 22 -6.57 -12.92 -4.10
C CYS A 22 -8.10 -12.86 -4.15
N ASN A 23 -8.78 -14.01 -4.13
CA ASN A 23 -10.25 -14.07 -4.19
C ASN A 23 -10.90 -13.33 -3.01
N PHE A 24 -10.35 -13.48 -1.82
CA PHE A 24 -10.84 -12.76 -0.64
C PHE A 24 -10.63 -11.25 -0.81
N SER A 25 -9.42 -10.83 -1.20
CA SER A 25 -9.12 -9.42 -1.38
C SER A 25 -9.98 -8.77 -2.45
N GLU A 26 -10.15 -9.40 -3.59
CA GLU A 26 -10.97 -8.88 -4.71
C GLU A 26 -12.46 -8.76 -4.35
N ARG A 27 -12.94 -9.52 -3.36
CA ARG A 27 -14.32 -9.39 -2.85
C ARG A 27 -14.55 -8.06 -2.14
N TYR A 28 -13.55 -7.57 -1.42
CA TYR A 28 -13.68 -6.39 -0.55
C TYR A 28 -12.89 -5.17 -1.04
N GLN A 29 -11.95 -5.36 -1.93
CA GLN A 29 -11.02 -4.33 -2.38
C GLN A 29 -10.98 -4.23 -3.89
N THR A 30 -11.05 -3.02 -4.39
CA THR A 30 -10.84 -2.73 -5.80
C THR A 30 -10.13 -1.40 -5.99
N CYS A 31 -9.57 -1.19 -7.15
CA CYS A 31 -9.06 0.10 -7.61
C CYS A 31 -9.54 0.42 -9.02
N SER A 32 -10.56 -0.31 -9.50
CA SER A 32 -11.15 -0.10 -10.81
C SER A 32 -12.11 1.08 -10.83
N ILE A 33 -12.27 1.66 -12.02
CA ILE A 33 -13.33 2.64 -12.29
C ILE A 33 -14.59 1.86 -12.61
N PRO A 34 -15.66 1.97 -11.81
CA PRO A 34 -16.87 1.17 -11.99
C PRO A 34 -17.73 1.67 -13.17
N ASP A 35 -18.57 0.79 -13.71
CA ASP A 35 -19.54 1.13 -14.76
C ASP A 35 -20.76 1.88 -14.21
N ASP A 36 -21.10 1.72 -12.93
CA ASP A 36 -22.19 2.45 -12.26
C ASP A 36 -21.85 3.94 -12.18
N ASP A 37 -22.62 4.77 -12.87
CA ASP A 37 -22.35 6.22 -12.99
C ASP A 37 -22.27 6.94 -11.64
N GLN A 38 -23.08 6.55 -10.67
CA GLN A 38 -23.08 7.19 -9.35
C GLN A 38 -21.78 6.87 -8.60
N LEU A 39 -21.39 5.60 -8.58
CA LEU A 39 -20.15 5.18 -7.93
C LEU A 39 -18.93 5.69 -8.68
N LYS A 40 -18.96 5.69 -10.03
CA LYS A 40 -17.93 6.25 -10.89
C LYS A 40 -17.62 7.70 -10.55
N ASN A 41 -18.68 8.53 -10.42
CA ASN A 41 -18.52 9.92 -10.04
C ASN A 41 -17.87 10.07 -8.66
N ILE A 42 -18.28 9.24 -7.67
CA ILE A 42 -17.65 9.25 -6.36
C ILE A 42 -16.18 8.86 -6.48
N VAL A 43 -15.85 7.76 -7.16
CA VAL A 43 -14.48 7.28 -7.34
C VAL A 43 -13.58 8.34 -7.98
N LEU A 44 -14.02 8.95 -9.07
CA LEU A 44 -13.24 9.98 -9.77
C LEU A 44 -13.03 11.24 -8.94
N ASN A 45 -13.98 11.59 -8.09
CA ASN A 45 -13.89 12.79 -7.25
C ASN A 45 -13.08 12.57 -5.97
N VAL A 46 -13.20 11.39 -5.32
CA VAL A 46 -12.61 11.22 -3.98
C VAL A 46 -11.53 10.14 -3.89
N GLN A 47 -11.44 9.20 -4.86
CA GLN A 47 -10.43 8.14 -4.86
C GLN A 47 -9.30 8.37 -5.87
N LYS A 48 -9.51 9.25 -6.85
CA LYS A 48 -8.45 9.61 -7.79
C LYS A 48 -7.43 10.53 -7.11
N HIS A 49 -6.18 10.07 -7.07
CA HIS A 49 -5.08 10.87 -6.54
C HIS A 49 -4.71 11.98 -7.52
N SER A 50 -4.57 13.19 -7.00
CA SER A 50 -3.99 14.32 -7.71
C SER A 50 -2.74 14.78 -6.98
N HIS A 51 -1.65 14.98 -7.74
CA HIS A 51 -0.41 15.46 -7.13
C HIS A 51 -0.58 16.91 -6.64
N SER A 52 -0.07 17.15 -5.44
CA SER A 52 -0.07 18.45 -4.79
C SER A 52 1.28 18.69 -4.12
N ARG A 53 1.55 19.92 -3.70
CA ARG A 53 2.77 20.24 -2.94
C ARG A 53 2.92 19.40 -1.67
N SER A 54 1.82 18.95 -1.08
CA SER A 54 1.83 18.15 0.15
C SER A 54 2.17 16.67 -0.07
N CYS A 55 2.01 16.15 -1.30
CA CYS A 55 2.32 14.75 -1.62
C CYS A 55 3.66 14.57 -2.34
N CYS A 56 4.23 15.63 -2.95
CA CYS A 56 5.52 15.57 -3.63
C CYS A 56 6.66 15.73 -2.62
N MET A 57 7.62 14.81 -2.67
CA MET A 57 8.87 14.91 -1.92
C MET A 57 9.87 15.81 -2.63
N LYS A 58 11.00 16.11 -1.97
CA LYS A 58 12.05 16.99 -2.52
C LYS A 58 12.66 16.48 -3.83
N ASP A 59 12.66 15.17 -4.03
CA ASP A 59 13.13 14.48 -5.25
C ASP A 59 12.07 14.40 -6.36
N GLY A 60 10.90 15.04 -6.16
CA GLY A 60 9.77 15.00 -7.08
C GLY A 60 8.91 13.74 -6.99
N SER A 61 9.28 12.74 -6.21
CA SER A 61 8.49 11.53 -6.06
C SER A 61 7.23 11.76 -5.19
N CYS A 62 6.19 10.94 -5.41
CA CYS A 62 4.98 10.98 -4.61
C CYS A 62 5.16 10.15 -3.33
N ARG A 63 5.00 10.76 -2.16
CA ARG A 63 5.08 10.07 -0.86
C ARG A 63 4.07 8.92 -0.68
N PHE A 64 3.00 8.91 -1.47
CA PHE A 64 2.01 7.85 -1.50
C PHE A 64 2.27 6.81 -2.60
N SER A 65 3.42 6.91 -3.28
CA SER A 65 3.84 6.02 -4.38
C SER A 65 2.81 5.93 -5.53
N PHE A 66 2.18 7.06 -5.89
CA PHE A 66 1.46 7.20 -7.14
C PHE A 66 2.46 7.63 -8.25
N SER A 67 2.32 7.14 -9.45
CA SER A 67 1.33 6.20 -10.00
C SER A 67 1.52 4.79 -9.46
N LYS A 68 0.42 4.07 -9.26
CA LYS A 68 0.47 2.67 -8.82
C LYS A 68 0.80 1.74 -10.00
N THR A 69 1.43 0.62 -9.70
CA THR A 69 1.80 -0.39 -10.69
C THR A 69 0.56 -1.03 -11.33
N PRO A 70 0.40 -0.97 -12.67
CA PRO A 70 -0.68 -1.68 -13.35
C PRO A 70 -0.42 -3.19 -13.33
N CYS A 71 -1.48 -3.99 -13.16
CA CYS A 71 -1.43 -5.45 -13.13
C CYS A 71 -2.65 -6.05 -13.83
N LYS A 72 -2.47 -7.02 -14.73
CA LYS A 72 -3.59 -7.70 -15.41
C LYS A 72 -4.41 -8.61 -14.48
N GLN A 73 -3.84 -9.01 -13.36
CA GLN A 73 -4.47 -9.85 -12.34
C GLN A 73 -3.92 -9.49 -10.99
N THR A 74 -4.66 -9.77 -9.92
CA THR A 74 -4.16 -9.62 -8.56
C THR A 74 -3.01 -10.59 -8.30
N ILE A 75 -1.91 -10.09 -7.73
CA ILE A 75 -0.69 -10.85 -7.45
C ILE A 75 -0.38 -10.73 -5.96
N VAL A 76 -0.10 -11.87 -5.34
CA VAL A 76 0.44 -11.95 -3.98
C VAL A 76 1.96 -12.00 -4.08
N ASP A 77 2.62 -11.02 -3.50
CA ASP A 77 4.07 -11.02 -3.34
C ASP A 77 4.39 -11.46 -1.90
N ARG A 78 4.95 -12.66 -1.77
CA ARG A 78 5.32 -13.25 -0.45
C ARG A 78 6.75 -12.88 -0.03
N GLY A 79 7.41 -12.04 -0.80
CA GLY A 79 8.82 -11.75 -0.64
C GLY A 79 9.71 -12.75 -1.40
N PRO A 80 11.04 -12.62 -1.32
CA PRO A 80 11.96 -13.42 -2.09
C PRO A 80 11.91 -14.89 -1.67
N LEU A 81 11.32 -15.73 -2.51
CA LEU A 81 11.49 -17.17 -2.45
C LEU A 81 12.90 -17.53 -2.98
N SER A 82 13.51 -18.57 -2.43
CA SER A 82 14.86 -19.01 -2.83
C SER A 82 15.01 -19.22 -4.35
N GLU A 83 14.00 -19.79 -5.00
CA GLU A 83 13.96 -19.98 -6.46
C GLU A 83 13.84 -18.65 -7.22
N SER A 84 13.17 -17.64 -6.66
CA SER A 84 13.06 -16.31 -7.25
C SER A 84 14.38 -15.54 -7.17
N ILE A 85 15.21 -15.81 -6.18
CA ILE A 85 16.53 -15.19 -6.03
C ILE A 85 17.48 -15.68 -7.13
N GLU A 86 17.48 -16.97 -7.47
CA GLU A 86 18.29 -17.52 -8.54
C GLU A 86 17.86 -17.00 -9.91
N LEU A 87 16.56 -16.90 -10.16
CA LEU A 87 16.00 -16.33 -11.38
C LEU A 87 16.26 -14.80 -11.46
N ALA A 88 16.15 -14.10 -10.35
CA ALA A 88 16.48 -12.68 -10.22
C ALA A 88 17.97 -12.43 -10.46
N ALA A 89 18.84 -13.29 -9.95
CA ALA A 89 20.26 -13.23 -10.22
C ALA A 89 20.59 -13.52 -11.71
N ALA A 90 19.87 -14.45 -12.34
CA ALA A 90 20.05 -14.80 -13.75
C ALA A 90 19.56 -13.69 -14.71
N VAL A 91 18.49 -12.96 -14.36
CA VAL A 91 17.94 -11.84 -15.17
C VAL A 91 18.61 -10.50 -14.82
N GLY A 92 19.33 -10.44 -13.70
CA GLY A 92 20.00 -9.25 -13.18
C GLY A 92 19.02 -8.31 -12.46
N LEU A 93 19.21 -8.14 -11.16
CA LEU A 93 18.45 -7.22 -10.29
C LEU A 93 18.34 -5.80 -10.87
N HIS A 94 19.38 -5.33 -11.55
CA HIS A 94 19.39 -4.06 -12.26
C HIS A 94 18.33 -3.97 -13.37
N ARG A 95 18.06 -5.08 -14.05
CA ARG A 95 17.08 -5.10 -15.16
C ARG A 95 15.64 -5.04 -14.66
N THR A 96 15.34 -5.66 -13.53
CA THR A 96 13.99 -5.61 -12.93
C THR A 96 13.64 -4.21 -12.44
N SER A 97 14.54 -3.58 -11.71
CA SER A 97 14.40 -2.19 -11.26
C SER A 97 14.31 -1.23 -12.44
N HIS A 98 15.06 -1.48 -13.50
CA HIS A 98 15.01 -0.67 -14.73
C HIS A 98 13.65 -0.79 -15.42
N ILE A 99 13.13 -1.99 -15.64
CA ILE A 99 11.83 -2.22 -16.28
C ILE A 99 10.72 -1.50 -15.50
N MET A 100 10.70 -1.60 -14.19
CA MET A 100 9.70 -0.91 -13.36
C MET A 100 9.80 0.62 -13.46
N LYS A 101 11.01 1.15 -13.53
CA LYS A 101 11.25 2.59 -13.72
C LYS A 101 10.77 3.06 -15.09
N GLU A 102 11.10 2.31 -16.15
CA GLU A 102 10.69 2.65 -17.52
C GLU A 102 9.17 2.60 -17.70
N VAL A 103 8.51 1.56 -17.17
CA VAL A 103 7.04 1.48 -17.19
C VAL A 103 6.42 2.67 -16.46
N ARG A 104 6.96 3.02 -15.27
CA ARG A 104 6.46 4.16 -14.51
C ARG A 104 6.68 5.48 -15.26
N LEU A 105 7.86 5.69 -15.82
CA LEU A 105 8.19 6.91 -16.56
C LEU A 105 7.26 7.10 -17.76
N LEU A 106 7.03 6.04 -18.55
CA LEU A 106 6.08 6.09 -19.66
C LEU A 106 4.66 6.38 -19.20
N LEU A 107 4.20 5.76 -18.12
CA LEU A 107 2.88 6.05 -17.55
C LEU A 107 2.76 7.50 -17.08
N GLU A 108 3.77 8.03 -16.42
CA GLU A 108 3.78 9.42 -15.95
C GLU A 108 3.77 10.40 -17.13
N THR A 109 4.49 10.10 -18.22
CA THR A 109 4.43 10.87 -19.45
C THR A 109 3.01 10.91 -20.03
N TYR A 110 2.35 9.75 -20.18
CA TYR A 110 0.97 9.70 -20.65
C TYR A 110 -0.01 10.41 -19.72
N LEU A 111 0.13 10.23 -18.41
CA LEU A 111 -0.72 10.91 -17.43
C LEU A 111 -0.59 12.44 -17.48
N THR A 112 0.54 12.94 -17.93
CA THR A 112 0.82 14.38 -18.07
C THR A 112 0.36 14.93 -19.42
N ASP A 113 0.68 14.21 -20.50
CA ASP A 113 0.53 14.73 -21.86
C ASP A 113 -0.87 14.44 -22.44
N ASP A 114 -1.41 13.26 -22.18
CA ASP A 114 -2.73 12.82 -22.67
C ASP A 114 -3.41 11.84 -21.70
N PRO A 115 -3.93 12.34 -20.58
CA PRO A 115 -4.52 11.52 -19.53
C PRO A 115 -5.81 10.78 -19.94
N GLU A 116 -6.42 11.16 -21.05
CA GLU A 116 -7.63 10.52 -21.56
C GLU A 116 -7.33 9.31 -22.45
N ASN A 117 -6.14 9.27 -23.08
CA ASN A 117 -5.75 8.26 -24.04
C ASN A 117 -4.53 7.42 -23.58
N ILE A 118 -4.50 7.04 -22.32
CA ILE A 118 -3.41 6.20 -21.79
C ILE A 118 -3.50 4.81 -22.43
N PRO A 119 -2.47 4.33 -23.14
CA PRO A 119 -2.51 3.06 -23.82
C PRO A 119 -2.59 1.90 -22.82
N PRO A 120 -3.16 0.75 -23.24
CA PRO A 120 -3.19 -0.43 -22.41
C PRO A 120 -1.77 -0.94 -22.09
N LEU A 121 -1.63 -1.64 -20.97
CA LEU A 121 -0.33 -2.14 -20.50
C LEU A 121 0.42 -2.97 -21.56
N SER A 122 -0.29 -3.73 -22.39
CA SER A 122 0.32 -4.52 -23.48
C SER A 122 1.09 -3.65 -24.47
N VAL A 123 0.57 -2.48 -24.83
CA VAL A 123 1.22 -1.53 -25.75
C VAL A 123 2.45 -0.90 -25.11
N ILE A 124 2.38 -0.57 -23.80
CA ILE A 124 3.52 -0.04 -23.06
C ILE A 124 4.65 -1.08 -23.01
N LEU A 125 4.29 -2.33 -22.70
CA LEU A 125 5.27 -3.41 -22.61
C LEU A 125 5.91 -3.73 -23.97
N GLU A 126 5.13 -3.69 -25.05
CA GLU A 126 5.63 -3.87 -26.42
C GLU A 126 6.67 -2.80 -26.78
N ARG A 127 6.42 -1.54 -26.45
CA ARG A 127 7.39 -0.43 -26.64
C ARG A 127 8.70 -0.65 -25.90
N LEU A 128 8.64 -1.30 -24.74
CA LEU A 128 9.82 -1.59 -23.92
C LEU A 128 10.46 -2.95 -24.27
N ALA A 129 9.95 -3.67 -25.26
CA ALA A 129 10.35 -5.03 -25.62
C ALA A 129 10.32 -5.99 -24.38
N VAL A 130 9.29 -5.83 -23.54
CA VAL A 130 9.07 -6.63 -22.32
C VAL A 130 7.85 -7.52 -22.53
N THR A 131 7.98 -8.83 -22.30
CA THR A 131 6.83 -9.74 -22.36
C THR A 131 5.94 -9.60 -21.14
N CYS A 132 4.65 -9.95 -21.27
CA CYS A 132 3.73 -9.96 -20.14
C CYS A 132 4.19 -10.88 -19.00
N GLU A 133 4.80 -12.03 -19.33
CA GLU A 133 5.36 -12.99 -18.39
C GLU A 133 6.51 -12.38 -17.61
N MET A 134 7.47 -11.77 -18.31
CA MET A 134 8.58 -11.07 -17.70
C MET A 134 8.10 -9.93 -16.79
N TYR A 135 7.11 -9.16 -17.24
CA TYR A 135 6.55 -8.07 -16.42
C TYR A 135 5.87 -8.59 -15.15
N LYS A 136 5.06 -9.66 -15.27
CA LYS A 136 4.43 -10.31 -14.11
C LYS A 136 5.48 -10.76 -13.11
N TRP A 137 6.56 -11.37 -13.60
CA TRP A 137 7.67 -11.78 -12.75
C TRP A 137 8.37 -10.58 -12.09
N VAL A 138 8.63 -9.50 -12.83
CA VAL A 138 9.23 -8.26 -12.31
C VAL A 138 8.38 -7.66 -11.19
N VAL A 139 7.04 -7.64 -11.35
CA VAL A 139 6.12 -7.14 -10.31
C VAL A 139 6.17 -8.01 -9.06
N SER A 140 6.27 -9.35 -9.22
CA SER A 140 6.40 -10.29 -8.10
C SER A 140 7.76 -10.25 -7.43
N ALA A 141 8.82 -9.97 -8.20
CA ALA A 141 10.21 -10.00 -7.76
C ALA A 141 10.76 -8.63 -7.34
N THR A 142 9.90 -7.65 -6.99
CA THR A 142 10.38 -6.33 -6.54
C THR A 142 11.15 -6.47 -5.22
N VAL A 143 12.42 -6.86 -5.37
CA VAL A 143 13.37 -7.32 -4.35
C VAL A 143 13.77 -6.21 -3.36
N ASP A 144 13.52 -4.94 -3.69
CA ASP A 144 13.96 -3.80 -2.88
C ASP A 144 13.10 -3.50 -1.66
N ARG A 145 12.09 -4.32 -1.36
CA ARG A 145 11.25 -4.09 -0.17
C ARG A 145 10.99 -5.39 0.58
N PRO A 146 11.40 -5.49 1.85
CA PRO A 146 11.16 -6.67 2.69
C PRO A 146 9.68 -6.88 3.03
N ASN A 147 8.78 -6.08 2.46
CA ASN A 147 7.37 -6.06 2.81
C ASN A 147 6.55 -6.85 1.79
N ARG A 148 5.93 -7.90 2.27
CA ARG A 148 4.86 -8.64 1.58
C ARG A 148 3.84 -7.66 1.00
N LYS A 149 3.40 -7.90 -0.23
CA LYS A 149 2.47 -7.02 -0.93
C LYS A 149 1.37 -7.80 -1.60
N LEU A 150 0.24 -7.13 -1.68
CA LEU A 150 -0.85 -7.49 -2.57
C LEU A 150 -0.95 -6.41 -3.66
N CYS A 151 -0.69 -6.81 -4.91
CA CYS A 151 -0.87 -5.95 -6.07
C CYS A 151 -2.21 -6.28 -6.71
N LEU A 152 -3.21 -5.41 -6.55
CA LEU A 152 -4.55 -5.60 -7.11
C LEU A 152 -4.54 -5.45 -8.63
N ASN A 153 -5.46 -6.17 -9.28
CA ASN A 153 -5.76 -5.97 -10.70
C ASN A 153 -6.04 -4.48 -10.96
N ARG A 154 -5.33 -3.91 -11.94
CA ARG A 154 -5.36 -2.48 -12.23
C ARG A 154 -4.97 -2.23 -13.68
N THR A 155 -5.80 -1.53 -14.41
CA THR A 155 -5.47 -1.04 -15.75
C THR A 155 -4.53 0.16 -15.69
N THR A 156 -3.99 0.58 -16.83
CA THR A 156 -3.14 1.77 -16.93
C THR A 156 -3.90 3.06 -16.61
N GLN A 157 -5.19 3.12 -16.90
CA GLN A 157 -6.07 4.28 -16.62
C GLN A 157 -6.39 4.40 -15.12
N GLU A 158 -6.26 3.32 -14.37
CA GLU A 158 -6.59 3.24 -12.93
C GLU A 158 -5.38 3.43 -12.02
N THR A 159 -4.21 3.72 -12.58
CA THR A 159 -2.95 3.87 -11.82
C THR A 159 -2.99 5.00 -10.79
N MET A 160 -3.90 5.94 -10.95
CA MET A 160 -4.13 7.05 -10.02
C MET A 160 -5.29 6.81 -9.05
N ILE A 161 -5.99 5.68 -9.14
CA ILE A 161 -7.12 5.36 -8.25
C ILE A 161 -6.61 4.69 -6.96
N ASN A 162 -7.02 5.21 -5.82
CA ASN A 162 -6.73 4.59 -4.53
C ASN A 162 -7.60 3.34 -4.32
N VAL A 163 -7.11 2.41 -3.49
CA VAL A 163 -7.85 1.18 -3.18
C VAL A 163 -9.06 1.50 -2.32
N TYR A 164 -10.21 0.95 -2.66
CA TYR A 164 -11.46 1.17 -1.95
C TYR A 164 -12.34 -0.08 -1.89
N CYS A 165 -13.31 -0.08 -0.98
CA CYS A 165 -14.41 -1.04 -0.93
C CYS A 165 -15.66 -0.37 -1.50
N PRO A 166 -16.27 -0.91 -2.60
CA PRO A 166 -17.44 -0.29 -3.22
C PRO A 166 -18.61 -0.07 -2.26
N ALA A 167 -18.90 -1.06 -1.42
CA ALA A 167 -19.96 -0.98 -0.44
C ALA A 167 -19.74 0.15 0.58
N VAL A 168 -18.53 0.25 1.11
CA VAL A 168 -18.19 1.31 2.08
C VAL A 168 -18.18 2.67 1.40
N LEU A 169 -17.61 2.79 0.20
CA LEU A 169 -17.48 4.07 -0.49
C LEU A 169 -18.83 4.69 -0.86
N LYS A 170 -19.81 3.87 -1.23
CA LYS A 170 -21.20 4.35 -1.52
C LYS A 170 -21.83 5.12 -0.35
N TYR A 171 -21.53 4.70 0.88
CA TYR A 171 -22.05 5.35 2.09
C TYR A 171 -21.14 6.47 2.60
N TRP A 172 -19.84 6.22 2.61
CA TRP A 172 -18.88 7.15 3.18
C TRP A 172 -18.65 8.41 2.32
N LYS A 173 -18.67 8.27 0.99
CA LYS A 173 -18.52 9.34 -0.01
C LYS A 173 -17.29 10.24 0.18
N ALA A 174 -16.25 9.74 0.82
CA ALA A 174 -14.99 10.43 1.03
C ALA A 174 -13.82 9.45 0.78
N ASN A 175 -12.61 9.98 0.65
CA ASN A 175 -11.43 9.16 0.41
C ASN A 175 -11.28 8.08 1.49
N ILE A 176 -11.13 6.85 1.05
CA ILE A 176 -10.83 5.69 1.89
C ILE A 176 -9.60 4.97 1.34
N ASN A 177 -8.85 4.32 2.22
CA ASN A 177 -7.82 3.39 1.85
C ASN A 177 -8.07 2.11 2.66
N ILE A 178 -8.33 1.01 1.96
CA ILE A 178 -8.55 -0.29 2.56
C ILE A 178 -7.45 -1.23 2.12
N GLN A 179 -6.88 -1.98 3.06
CA GLN A 179 -5.78 -2.89 2.79
C GLN A 179 -5.99 -4.20 3.53
N PHE A 180 -5.60 -5.29 2.91
CA PHE A 180 -5.48 -6.58 3.58
C PHE A 180 -4.29 -6.52 4.55
N VAL A 181 -4.50 -6.92 5.80
CA VAL A 181 -3.44 -6.90 6.81
C VAL A 181 -2.53 -8.11 6.60
N LEU A 182 -1.35 -7.87 6.04
CA LEU A 182 -0.33 -8.88 5.77
C LEU A 182 0.60 -9.10 6.97
N ASP A 183 0.76 -8.08 7.80
CA ASP A 183 1.58 -8.08 9.00
C ASP A 183 0.79 -7.37 10.13
N ALA A 184 0.32 -8.15 11.08
CA ALA A 184 -0.48 -7.64 12.20
C ALA A 184 0.33 -6.68 13.09
N TYR A 185 1.62 -6.93 13.28
CA TYR A 185 2.49 -6.08 14.10
C TYR A 185 2.71 -4.72 13.41
N ALA A 186 3.10 -4.71 12.15
CA ALA A 186 3.28 -3.48 11.38
C ALA A 186 1.98 -2.66 11.30
N CYS A 187 0.82 -3.33 11.16
CA CYS A 187 -0.48 -2.69 11.21
C CYS A 187 -0.76 -2.05 12.58
N GLY A 188 -0.47 -2.75 13.68
CA GLY A 188 -0.60 -2.23 15.03
C GLY A 188 0.26 -0.99 15.26
N VAL A 189 1.54 -1.05 14.89
CA VAL A 189 2.46 0.11 14.96
C VAL A 189 1.95 1.29 14.14
N TYR A 190 1.48 1.04 12.91
CA TYR A 190 0.93 2.09 12.06
C TYR A 190 -0.28 2.77 12.69
N ILE A 191 -1.27 2.01 13.15
CA ILE A 191 -2.48 2.56 13.79
C ILE A 191 -2.10 3.36 15.04
N THR A 192 -1.25 2.79 15.89
CA THR A 192 -0.79 3.44 17.12
C THR A 192 -0.10 4.77 16.81
N SER A 193 0.78 4.80 15.80
CA SER A 193 1.48 6.02 15.38
C SER A 193 0.53 7.14 14.93
N TYR A 194 -0.62 6.77 14.35
CA TYR A 194 -1.64 7.74 13.94
C TYR A 194 -2.56 8.18 15.10
N MET A 195 -2.80 7.30 16.04
CA MET A 195 -3.54 7.66 17.26
C MET A 195 -2.80 8.73 18.06
N TRP A 196 -1.47 8.70 18.02
CA TRP A 196 -0.61 9.65 18.75
C TRP A 196 -0.36 10.97 18.03
N LYS A 197 -0.57 11.04 16.71
CA LYS A 197 -0.42 12.29 15.94
C LYS A 197 -1.37 13.41 16.39
N GLY A 198 -2.44 13.10 17.09
CA GLY A 198 -3.39 14.06 17.65
C GLY A 198 -3.00 14.62 19.02
N GLU A 199 -2.07 13.98 19.71
CA GLU A 199 -1.62 14.39 21.05
C GLU A 199 -0.34 15.22 20.94
N LYS A 200 -0.36 16.41 21.53
CA LYS A 200 0.84 17.26 21.59
C LYS A 200 1.93 16.55 22.41
N ASN A 201 3.05 16.25 21.76
CA ASN A 201 4.31 15.77 22.34
C ASN A 201 4.32 14.39 23.03
N PRO A 202 4.11 13.27 22.29
CA PRO A 202 4.49 11.95 22.81
C PRO A 202 6.00 11.83 23.07
N SER A 203 6.81 12.60 22.33
CA SER A 203 8.28 12.65 22.49
C SER A 203 8.72 13.16 23.85
N ASP A 204 8.04 14.19 24.38
CA ASP A 204 8.38 14.77 25.67
C ASP A 204 7.96 13.85 26.82
N LEU A 205 6.82 13.15 26.66
CA LEU A 205 6.36 12.16 27.62
C LEU A 205 7.27 10.92 27.67
N LEU A 206 7.70 10.44 26.50
CA LEU A 206 8.69 9.36 26.38
C LEU A 206 10.04 9.77 26.95
N ALA A 207 10.53 10.96 26.67
CA ALA A 207 11.78 11.48 27.22
C ALA A 207 11.73 11.54 28.74
N HIS A 208 10.62 12.02 29.32
CA HIS A 208 10.44 12.11 30.77
C HIS A 208 10.41 10.72 31.44
N VAL A 209 9.71 9.75 30.83
CA VAL A 209 9.65 8.37 31.37
C VAL A 209 11.01 7.66 31.24
N VAL A 210 11.74 7.87 30.15
CA VAL A 210 13.08 7.29 29.96
C VAL A 210 14.08 7.91 30.95
N GLU A 211 13.99 9.20 31.20
CA GLU A 211 14.88 9.92 32.14
C GLU A 211 14.64 9.54 33.60
N GLU A 212 13.36 9.29 33.97
CA GLU A 212 12.97 8.91 35.34
C GLU A 212 13.30 7.44 35.67
N TYR A 213 13.47 6.56 34.67
CA TYR A 213 13.64 5.12 34.86
C TYR A 213 14.91 4.55 34.23
N THR A 214 15.96 5.33 34.09
CA THR A 214 17.25 4.92 33.48
C THR A 214 17.89 3.71 34.17
N ASP A 215 17.61 3.45 35.43
CA ASP A 215 18.21 2.38 36.23
C ASP A 215 17.33 1.09 36.31
N SER A 216 16.19 1.05 35.62
CA SER A 216 15.29 -0.09 35.68
C SER A 216 15.46 -1.05 34.51
N ASN A 217 15.07 -2.32 34.69
CA ASN A 217 15.10 -3.38 33.70
C ASN A 217 14.20 -2.99 32.50
N VAL A 218 14.62 -3.35 31.26
CA VAL A 218 13.92 -3.03 29.99
C VAL A 218 12.45 -3.45 30.01
N THR A 219 12.11 -4.57 30.64
CA THR A 219 10.73 -5.05 30.77
C THR A 219 9.89 -4.14 31.67
N GLU A 220 10.48 -3.61 32.73
CA GLU A 220 9.84 -2.67 33.65
C GLU A 220 9.66 -1.29 32.99
N GLN A 221 10.66 -0.83 32.24
CA GLN A 221 10.58 0.39 31.46
C GLN A 221 9.44 0.31 30.44
N LEU A 222 9.35 -0.79 29.68
CA LEU A 222 8.26 -1.00 28.70
C LEU A 222 6.88 -1.09 29.35
N SER A 223 6.76 -1.73 30.50
CA SER A 223 5.51 -1.83 31.25
C SER A 223 5.05 -0.46 31.77
N LYS A 224 5.98 0.36 32.27
CA LYS A 224 5.69 1.71 32.80
C LYS A 224 5.39 2.71 31.68
N VAL A 225 6.13 2.63 30.56
CA VAL A 225 5.82 3.37 29.35
C VAL A 225 4.39 3.03 28.90
N GLY A 226 4.03 1.76 28.80
CA GLY A 226 2.68 1.31 28.46
C GLY A 226 1.62 1.87 29.42
N SER A 227 1.85 1.73 30.74
CA SER A 227 0.91 2.23 31.76
C SER A 227 0.74 3.75 31.72
N CYS A 228 1.82 4.51 31.51
CA CYS A 228 1.77 5.95 31.39
C CYS A 228 0.93 6.40 30.19
N PHE A 229 1.05 5.71 29.05
CA PHE A 229 0.26 5.99 27.87
C PHE A 229 -1.21 5.61 28.03
N PHE A 230 -1.53 4.50 28.65
CA PHE A 230 -2.91 4.09 28.89
C PHE A 230 -3.62 4.99 29.89
N ASN A 231 -2.96 5.38 30.97
CA ASN A 231 -3.53 6.24 32.01
C ASN A 231 -3.74 7.68 31.54
N HIS A 232 -2.89 8.19 30.65
CA HIS A 232 -3.07 9.55 30.10
C HIS A 232 -4.33 9.69 29.20
N ARG A 233 -4.86 8.59 28.69
CA ARG A 233 -6.08 8.57 27.87
C ARG A 233 -7.38 8.59 28.67
N GLU A 234 -7.38 8.06 29.87
CA GLU A 234 -8.57 8.01 30.72
C GLU A 234 -8.95 9.39 31.30
N VAL A 235 -8.03 10.36 31.23
CA VAL A 235 -8.25 11.72 31.77
C VAL A 235 -8.82 12.70 30.74
N SER A 236 -8.95 12.30 29.46
CA SER A 236 -9.40 13.16 28.34
C SER A 236 -10.79 12.81 27.80
N ALA A 237 -11.58 12.01 28.53
CA ALA A 237 -12.94 11.63 28.13
C ALA A 237 -14.00 12.55 28.78
#